data_000853f08b4f97e112a0f6b52923ad24
#
_entry.id   000853f08b4f97e112a0f6b52923ad24
#
_cell.length_a   1.000
_cell.length_b   1.000
_cell.length_c   1.000
_cell.angle_alpha   90.00
_cell.angle_beta   90.00
_cell.angle_gamma   90.00
#
_symmetry.space_group_name_H-M   'P 1'
#
loop_
_entity.id
_entity.type
_entity.pdbx_description
1 polymer ?
#
loop_
_entity_poly.entity_id
_entity_poly.type
_entity_poly.pdbx_seq_one_letter_code
_entity_poly.pdbx_strand_id
1 'polypeptide(L)'
;LYRTSPVVVSLTPQEAEKLSAPMEVEMTLFPNGGMDALITVKDKEYRKQFEQLPAVFPTDEGTVAFFESKDTLAVNQAKEESKERHIKAFINRPMSVAKGYIQSLSIAPTSKTTSVAVLSLKNSNTWRGRDFINKLLEMYNINANNDKNEVAQKTAEFIDDRIGIISKELGSTEQDLENFKRSAGITDLSSEAQIALTGNAE
;
A
#
# COMPACT_ATOMS: atom_id res chain seq x y z
N LEU A 1 -21.07 9.00 14.08
CA LEU A 1 -21.62 7.80 13.39
C LEU A 1 -20.55 6.98 12.60
N TYR A 2 -19.26 7.01 13.02
CA TYR A 2 -18.18 6.39 12.22
C TYR A 2 -18.38 4.89 11.95
N ARG A 3 -18.90 4.13 12.93
CA ARG A 3 -19.18 2.69 12.79
C ARG A 3 -20.66 2.33 12.86
N THR A 4 -21.51 3.28 13.26
CA THR A 4 -22.93 3.07 13.52
C THR A 4 -23.84 3.81 12.55
N SER A 5 -23.32 4.20 11.38
CA SER A 5 -24.16 4.80 10.34
C SER A 5 -25.01 3.71 9.67
N PRO A 6 -26.31 3.91 9.47
CA PRO A 6 -27.16 2.97 8.74
C PRO A 6 -26.88 2.96 7.23
N VAL A 7 -26.22 4.00 6.70
CA VAL A 7 -25.83 4.11 5.29
C VAL A 7 -24.33 4.33 5.17
N VAL A 8 -23.72 3.61 4.23
CA VAL A 8 -22.34 3.80 3.80
C VAL A 8 -22.34 4.58 2.50
N VAL A 9 -21.62 5.68 2.47
CA VAL A 9 -21.40 6.52 1.29
C VAL A 9 -20.01 6.19 0.75
N SER A 10 -19.92 5.91 -0.53
CA SER A 10 -18.66 5.52 -1.19
C SER A 10 -18.47 6.31 -2.48
N LEU A 11 -17.23 6.74 -2.70
CA LEU A 11 -16.72 7.27 -3.96
C LEU A 11 -15.44 6.49 -4.28
N THR A 12 -15.14 6.24 -5.54
CA THR A 12 -13.90 5.52 -5.87
C THR A 12 -12.68 6.34 -5.44
N PRO A 13 -11.58 5.69 -5.01
CA PRO A 13 -10.36 6.41 -4.59
C PRO A 13 -9.82 7.36 -5.68
N GLN A 14 -9.95 6.96 -6.95
CA GLN A 14 -9.49 7.77 -8.07
C GLN A 14 -10.34 9.04 -8.27
N GLU A 15 -11.67 8.93 -8.12
CA GLU A 15 -12.57 10.09 -8.17
C GLU A 15 -12.38 10.98 -6.95
N ALA A 16 -12.23 10.39 -5.76
CA ALA A 16 -12.01 11.14 -4.52
C ALA A 16 -10.74 12.00 -4.57
N GLU A 17 -9.65 11.52 -5.20
CA GLU A 17 -8.43 12.33 -5.38
C GLU A 17 -8.62 13.49 -6.38
N LYS A 18 -9.55 13.36 -7.32
CA LYS A 18 -9.84 14.40 -8.32
C LYS A 18 -10.84 15.45 -7.85
N LEU A 19 -11.48 15.28 -6.69
CA LEU A 19 -12.45 16.24 -6.17
C LEU A 19 -11.88 17.66 -6.19
N SER A 20 -12.64 18.59 -6.71
CA SER A 20 -12.25 20.01 -6.77
C SER A 20 -12.33 20.70 -5.41
N ALA A 21 -13.21 20.20 -4.50
CA ALA A 21 -13.40 20.63 -3.11
C ALA A 21 -13.94 19.47 -2.27
N PRO A 22 -14.02 19.61 -0.93
CA PRO A 22 -14.75 18.66 -0.10
C PRO A 22 -16.19 18.50 -0.60
N MET A 23 -16.64 17.26 -0.74
CA MET A 23 -18.00 16.94 -1.11
C MET A 23 -18.81 16.70 0.16
N GLU A 24 -19.85 17.47 0.32
CA GLU A 24 -20.81 17.33 1.41
C GLU A 24 -22.01 16.52 0.90
N VAL A 25 -22.41 15.49 1.65
CA VAL A 25 -23.53 14.61 1.31
C VAL A 25 -24.51 14.63 2.46
N GLU A 26 -25.65 15.25 2.27
CA GLU A 26 -26.78 15.24 3.20
C GLU A 26 -27.76 14.18 2.75
N MET A 27 -28.19 13.33 3.68
CA MET A 27 -29.10 12.23 3.42
C MET A 27 -30.24 12.26 4.40
N THR A 28 -31.47 12.20 3.89
CA THR A 28 -32.67 11.98 4.69
C THR A 28 -33.19 10.57 4.40
N LEU A 29 -33.12 9.71 5.41
CA LEU A 29 -33.64 8.35 5.33
C LEU A 29 -35.11 8.33 5.75
N PHE A 30 -35.92 7.68 4.96
CA PHE A 30 -37.35 7.51 5.21
C PHE A 30 -37.65 6.15 5.85
N PRO A 31 -38.71 6.03 6.66
CA PRO A 31 -39.09 4.75 7.28
C PRO A 31 -39.42 3.64 6.27
N ASN A 32 -39.83 4.00 5.06
CA ASN A 32 -40.13 3.06 3.95
C ASN A 32 -38.86 2.49 3.27
N GLY A 33 -37.67 2.85 3.73
CA GLY A 33 -36.40 2.42 3.14
C GLY A 33 -35.90 3.31 2.00
N GLY A 34 -36.65 4.34 1.63
CA GLY A 34 -36.24 5.35 0.67
C GLY A 34 -35.24 6.34 1.26
N MET A 35 -34.61 7.12 0.40
CA MET A 35 -33.62 8.13 0.78
C MET A 35 -33.70 9.34 -0.15
N ASP A 36 -33.65 10.54 0.41
CA ASP A 36 -33.37 11.77 -0.32
C ASP A 36 -31.92 12.17 -0.09
N ALA A 37 -31.15 12.39 -1.15
CA ALA A 37 -29.75 12.76 -1.09
C ALA A 37 -29.52 14.12 -1.75
N LEU A 38 -28.87 15.02 -1.01
CA LEU A 38 -28.36 16.29 -1.49
C LEU A 38 -26.82 16.24 -1.43
N ILE A 39 -26.19 16.40 -2.57
CA ILE A 39 -24.74 16.45 -2.69
C ILE A 39 -24.34 17.88 -3.05
N THR A 40 -23.46 18.47 -2.24
CA THR A 40 -22.94 19.82 -2.47
C THR A 40 -21.42 19.77 -2.67
N VAL A 41 -20.95 20.36 -3.76
CA VAL A 41 -19.52 20.55 -4.03
C VAL A 41 -19.29 21.98 -4.48
N LYS A 42 -18.61 22.78 -3.67
CA LYS A 42 -18.50 24.25 -3.84
C LYS A 42 -19.91 24.88 -3.90
N ASP A 43 -20.22 25.49 -5.04
CA ASP A 43 -21.48 26.19 -5.30
C ASP A 43 -22.49 25.34 -6.11
N LYS A 44 -22.16 24.06 -6.38
CA LYS A 44 -23.04 23.14 -7.11
C LYS A 44 -23.78 22.23 -6.16
N GLU A 45 -25.07 22.12 -6.36
CA GLU A 45 -25.95 21.23 -5.62
C GLU A 45 -26.58 20.22 -6.57
N TYR A 46 -26.58 18.96 -6.15
CA TYR A 46 -27.21 17.84 -6.85
C TYR A 46 -28.16 17.17 -5.89
N ARG A 47 -29.43 17.05 -6.24
CA ARG A 47 -30.46 16.40 -5.41
C ARG A 47 -31.12 15.27 -6.16
N LYS A 48 -31.29 14.14 -5.48
CA LYS A 48 -31.96 12.97 -6.03
C LYS A 48 -32.60 12.14 -4.92
N GLN A 49 -33.82 11.67 -5.17
CA GLN A 49 -34.53 10.75 -4.30
C GLN A 49 -34.39 9.31 -4.83
N PHE A 50 -34.25 8.38 -3.90
CA PHE A 50 -34.15 6.95 -4.18
C PHE A 50 -35.20 6.20 -3.40
N GLU A 51 -35.83 5.19 -4.02
CA GLU A 51 -36.86 4.37 -3.39
C GLU A 51 -36.27 3.31 -2.44
N GLN A 52 -35.04 2.85 -2.75
CA GLN A 52 -34.34 1.82 -1.97
C GLN A 52 -32.82 1.90 -2.15
N LEU A 53 -32.09 1.27 -1.25
CA LEU A 53 -30.66 1.04 -1.35
C LEU A 53 -30.38 -0.40 -1.80
N PRO A 54 -29.28 -0.70 -2.52
CA PRO A 54 -28.19 0.25 -2.88
C PRO A 54 -28.60 1.20 -4.03
N ALA A 55 -28.02 2.39 -4.03
CA ALA A 55 -28.29 3.43 -5.00
C ALA A 55 -27.00 4.08 -5.52
N VAL A 56 -27.08 4.63 -6.73
CA VAL A 56 -25.94 5.28 -7.38
C VAL A 56 -26.35 6.67 -7.85
N PHE A 57 -25.52 7.67 -7.54
CA PHE A 57 -25.77 9.05 -7.88
C PHE A 57 -24.58 9.62 -8.68
N PRO A 58 -24.67 9.71 -10.01
CA PRO A 58 -23.65 10.34 -10.82
C PRO A 58 -23.69 11.87 -10.66
N THR A 59 -22.52 12.48 -10.50
CA THR A 59 -22.30 13.92 -10.45
C THR A 59 -21.15 14.29 -11.39
N ASP A 60 -20.93 15.57 -11.66
CA ASP A 60 -19.78 16.04 -12.46
C ASP A 60 -18.43 15.72 -11.80
N GLU A 61 -18.41 15.56 -10.47
CA GLU A 61 -17.18 15.32 -9.68
C GLU A 61 -16.92 13.81 -9.42
N GLY A 62 -17.86 12.94 -9.82
CA GLY A 62 -17.76 11.49 -9.66
C GLY A 62 -19.08 10.83 -9.32
N THR A 63 -19.06 9.52 -9.25
CA THR A 63 -20.26 8.71 -8.99
C THR A 63 -20.29 8.27 -7.53
N VAL A 64 -21.22 8.84 -6.78
CA VAL A 64 -21.42 8.49 -5.37
C VAL A 64 -22.32 7.27 -5.25
N ALA A 65 -21.87 6.26 -4.53
CA ALA A 65 -22.64 5.05 -4.26
C ALA A 65 -23.08 5.01 -2.78
N PHE A 66 -24.30 4.59 -2.57
CA PHE A 66 -24.94 4.44 -1.27
C PHE A 66 -25.28 2.98 -1.03
N PHE A 67 -24.89 2.44 0.12
CA PHE A 67 -25.16 1.06 0.52
C PHE A 67 -25.76 1.02 1.91
N GLU A 68 -26.60 0.03 2.19
CA GLU A 68 -26.98 -0.26 3.57
C GLU A 68 -25.72 -0.68 4.37
N SER A 69 -25.64 -0.21 5.61
CA SER A 69 -24.56 -0.63 6.50
C SER A 69 -24.65 -2.12 6.80
N LYS A 70 -23.51 -2.75 7.03
CA LYS A 70 -23.44 -4.13 7.55
C LYS A 70 -23.79 -4.23 9.03
N ASP A 71 -23.88 -3.10 9.72
CA ASP A 71 -24.36 -3.04 11.10
C ASP A 71 -25.89 -3.16 11.13
N THR A 72 -26.36 -4.38 11.33
CA THR A 72 -27.80 -4.72 11.36
C THR A 72 -28.55 -3.98 12.46
N LEU A 73 -27.90 -3.65 13.57
CA LEU A 73 -28.52 -2.88 14.66
C LEU A 73 -28.79 -1.43 14.22
N ALA A 74 -27.83 -0.81 13.55
CA ALA A 74 -27.99 0.56 13.05
C ALA A 74 -29.07 0.63 11.96
N VAL A 75 -29.14 -0.36 11.08
CA VAL A 75 -30.14 -0.47 10.01
C VAL A 75 -31.54 -0.73 10.59
N ASN A 76 -31.67 -1.69 11.50
CA ASN A 76 -32.96 -2.02 12.12
C ASN A 76 -33.51 -0.85 12.95
N GLN A 77 -32.68 -0.18 13.76
CA GLN A 77 -33.08 1.03 14.47
C GLN A 77 -33.54 2.14 13.51
N ALA A 78 -32.91 2.25 12.34
CA ALA A 78 -33.33 3.22 11.32
C ALA A 78 -34.69 2.89 10.71
N LYS A 79 -35.02 1.59 10.58
CA LYS A 79 -36.31 1.12 10.03
C LYS A 79 -37.43 1.09 11.07
N GLU A 80 -37.14 0.84 12.34
CA GLU A 80 -38.12 0.79 13.44
C GLU A 80 -38.59 2.16 13.92
N GLU A 81 -37.72 3.19 13.80
CA GLU A 81 -38.14 4.56 14.13
C GLU A 81 -39.04 5.11 13.01
N SER A 82 -40.29 5.41 13.32
CA SER A 82 -41.25 6.06 12.42
C SER A 82 -40.90 7.50 12.06
N LYS A 83 -39.64 7.90 12.18
CA LYS A 83 -39.16 9.26 11.94
C LYS A 83 -38.08 9.29 10.88
N GLU A 84 -38.09 10.38 10.12
CA GLU A 84 -37.01 10.69 9.18
C GLU A 84 -35.70 10.88 9.94
N ARG A 85 -34.58 10.35 9.36
CA ARG A 85 -33.26 10.52 9.92
C ARG A 85 -32.38 11.32 8.96
N HIS A 86 -31.86 12.42 9.45
CA HIS A 86 -30.90 13.24 8.71
C HIS A 86 -29.47 12.84 9.06
N ILE A 87 -28.71 12.49 8.03
CA ILE A 87 -27.29 12.11 8.15
C ILE A 87 -26.48 12.98 7.21
N LYS A 88 -25.34 13.45 7.70
CA LYS A 88 -24.41 14.25 6.94
C LYS A 88 -23.07 13.53 6.86
N ALA A 89 -22.53 13.38 5.66
CA ALA A 89 -21.23 12.80 5.39
C ALA A 89 -20.36 13.79 4.61
N PHE A 90 -19.05 13.71 4.82
CA PHE A 90 -18.07 14.50 4.09
C PHE A 90 -17.09 13.57 3.39
N ILE A 91 -16.94 13.73 2.09
CA ILE A 91 -15.92 13.05 1.30
C ILE A 91 -14.83 14.07 0.99
N ASN A 92 -13.61 13.78 1.43
CA ASN A 92 -12.46 14.63 1.22
C ASN A 92 -11.42 13.90 0.37
N ARG A 93 -10.52 14.65 -0.27
CA ARG A 93 -9.37 14.06 -0.95
C ARG A 93 -8.55 13.21 0.04
N PRO A 94 -8.29 11.93 -0.26
CA PRO A 94 -7.51 11.04 0.61
C PRO A 94 -6.17 11.65 1.03
N MET A 95 -5.44 12.25 0.10
CA MET A 95 -4.16 12.91 0.39
C MET A 95 -4.29 14.09 1.35
N SER A 96 -5.35 14.88 1.25
CA SER A 96 -5.59 16.02 2.16
C SER A 96 -5.89 15.52 3.58
N VAL A 97 -6.68 14.44 3.70
CA VAL A 97 -6.98 13.80 4.99
C VAL A 97 -5.71 13.21 5.59
N ALA A 98 -4.89 12.52 4.79
CA ALA A 98 -3.62 11.94 5.24
C ALA A 98 -2.66 13.01 5.77
N LYS A 99 -2.53 14.16 5.08
CA LYS A 99 -1.73 15.30 5.56
C LYS A 99 -2.24 15.83 6.91
N GLY A 100 -3.55 15.93 7.11
CA GLY A 100 -4.13 16.32 8.39
C GLY A 100 -3.81 15.34 9.52
N TYR A 101 -3.84 14.04 9.23
CA TYR A 101 -3.43 13.03 10.20
C TYR A 101 -1.93 13.08 10.54
N ILE A 102 -1.08 13.32 9.55
CA ILE A 102 0.38 13.47 9.76
C ILE A 102 0.66 14.66 10.72
N GLN A 103 -0.03 15.77 10.55
CA GLN A 103 0.12 16.95 11.44
C GLN A 103 -0.35 16.67 12.88
N SER A 104 -1.29 15.74 13.06
CA SER A 104 -1.85 15.38 14.36
C SER A 104 -1.14 14.19 15.00
N LEU A 105 -0.27 13.51 14.26
CA LEU A 105 0.51 12.34 14.70
C LEU A 105 1.79 12.80 15.38
N SER A 106 2.04 12.28 16.57
CA SER A 106 3.30 12.44 17.27
C SER A 106 4.00 11.09 17.36
N ILE A 107 5.27 11.07 17.03
CA ILE A 107 6.13 9.89 17.11
C ILE A 107 7.32 10.23 18.00
N ALA A 108 7.49 9.51 19.09
CA ALA A 108 8.59 9.73 20.02
C ALA A 108 9.19 8.39 20.50
N PRO A 109 10.50 8.29 20.67
CA PRO A 109 11.09 7.11 21.30
C PRO A 109 10.72 7.06 22.79
N THR A 110 10.55 5.85 23.32
CA THR A 110 10.24 5.65 24.75
C THR A 110 11.38 6.09 25.64
N SER A 111 12.62 5.93 25.20
CA SER A 111 13.84 6.44 25.83
C SER A 111 14.96 6.63 24.80
N LYS A 112 16.06 7.31 25.18
CA LYS A 112 17.19 7.58 24.29
C LYS A 112 17.93 6.32 23.80
N THR A 113 17.78 5.20 24.49
CA THR A 113 18.52 3.94 24.25
C THR A 113 17.64 2.80 23.76
N THR A 114 16.37 3.06 23.45
CA THR A 114 15.42 2.02 23.04
C THR A 114 15.10 2.09 21.56
N SER A 115 14.83 0.93 20.96
CA SER A 115 14.29 0.80 19.60
C SER A 115 12.77 0.90 19.57
N VAL A 116 12.11 1.25 20.69
CA VAL A 116 10.66 1.34 20.79
C VAL A 116 10.19 2.77 20.57
N ALA A 117 9.31 2.97 19.60
CA ALA A 117 8.65 4.25 19.34
C ALA A 117 7.20 4.21 19.81
N VAL A 118 6.73 5.30 20.40
CA VAL A 118 5.34 5.51 20.77
C VAL A 118 4.68 6.41 19.72
N LEU A 119 3.60 5.93 19.13
CA LEU A 119 2.77 6.72 18.22
C LEU A 119 1.55 7.24 18.98
N SER A 120 1.35 8.55 18.97
CA SER A 120 0.22 9.20 19.62
C SER A 120 -0.54 10.04 18.61
N LEU A 121 -1.86 9.88 18.56
CA LEU A 121 -2.74 10.59 17.65
C LEU A 121 -3.89 11.24 18.43
N LYS A 122 -4.07 12.54 18.26
CA LYS A 122 -5.28 13.25 18.76
C LYS A 122 -6.35 13.19 17.69
N ASN A 123 -7.50 12.60 18.04
CA ASN A 123 -8.65 12.53 17.14
C ASN A 123 -9.96 12.65 17.96
N SER A 124 -10.97 13.32 17.43
CA SER A 124 -12.29 13.45 18.05
C SER A 124 -13.04 12.11 18.16
N ASN A 125 -12.69 11.14 17.31
CA ASN A 125 -13.25 9.79 17.33
C ASN A 125 -12.13 8.76 17.57
N THR A 126 -12.14 8.15 18.76
CA THR A 126 -11.12 7.18 19.19
C THR A 126 -11.04 5.96 18.26
N TRP A 127 -12.18 5.45 17.77
CA TRP A 127 -12.22 4.32 16.87
C TRP A 127 -11.52 4.63 15.53
N ARG A 128 -11.81 5.81 14.99
CA ARG A 128 -11.20 6.28 13.73
C ARG A 128 -9.71 6.51 13.90
N GLY A 129 -9.28 7.08 15.03
CA GLY A 129 -7.87 7.26 15.35
C GLY A 129 -7.12 5.93 15.46
N ARG A 130 -7.73 4.94 16.13
CA ARG A 130 -7.17 3.58 16.25
C ARG A 130 -7.07 2.88 14.91
N ASP A 131 -8.11 2.95 14.08
CA ASP A 131 -8.11 2.32 12.77
C ASP A 131 -7.04 2.94 11.85
N PHE A 132 -6.82 4.26 11.95
CA PHE A 132 -5.74 4.94 11.24
C PHE A 132 -4.36 4.44 11.68
N ILE A 133 -4.08 4.37 12.99
CA ILE A 133 -2.79 3.88 13.50
C ILE A 133 -2.56 2.43 13.08
N ASN A 134 -3.56 1.57 13.21
CA ASN A 134 -3.44 0.17 12.80
C ASN A 134 -3.13 0.04 11.30
N LYS A 135 -3.80 0.83 10.46
CA LYS A 135 -3.54 0.83 9.01
C LYS A 135 -2.16 1.40 8.67
N LEU A 136 -1.71 2.41 9.40
CA LEU A 136 -0.36 2.95 9.25
C LEU A 136 0.71 1.89 9.56
N LEU A 137 0.55 1.13 10.66
CA LEU A 137 1.46 0.05 11.03
C LEU A 137 1.44 -1.10 10.00
N GLU A 138 0.26 -1.46 9.52
CA GLU A 138 0.12 -2.46 8.45
C GLU A 138 0.90 -2.04 7.19
N MET A 139 0.70 -0.80 6.74
CA MET A 139 1.39 -0.28 5.55
C MET A 139 2.89 -0.14 5.77
N TYR A 140 3.33 0.25 6.97
CA TYR A 140 4.74 0.27 7.32
C TYR A 140 5.38 -1.12 7.22
N ASN A 141 4.72 -2.16 7.74
CA ASN A 141 5.20 -3.53 7.66
C ASN A 141 5.26 -4.04 6.22
N ILE A 142 4.24 -3.73 5.41
CA ILE A 142 4.23 -4.08 3.98
C ILE A 142 5.41 -3.42 3.26
N ASN A 143 5.62 -2.12 3.45
CA ASN A 143 6.71 -1.40 2.82
C ASN A 143 8.08 -1.93 3.28
N ALA A 144 8.27 -2.16 4.57
CA ALA A 144 9.51 -2.71 5.11
C ALA A 144 9.84 -4.11 4.54
N ASN A 145 8.83 -4.94 4.30
CA ASN A 145 9.00 -6.24 3.65
C ASN A 145 9.32 -6.08 2.16
N ASN A 146 8.66 -5.16 1.46
CA ASN A 146 8.94 -4.88 0.06
C ASN A 146 10.37 -4.36 -0.13
N ASP A 147 10.84 -3.44 0.71
CA ASP A 147 12.21 -2.92 0.68
C ASP A 147 13.24 -4.06 0.86
N LYS A 148 12.99 -4.98 1.83
CA LYS A 148 13.86 -6.14 2.03
C LYS A 148 13.88 -7.08 0.81
N ASN A 149 12.73 -7.32 0.22
CA ASN A 149 12.61 -8.17 -0.97
C ASN A 149 13.32 -7.53 -2.16
N GLU A 150 13.21 -6.21 -2.35
CA GLU A 150 13.91 -5.48 -3.40
C GLU A 150 15.42 -5.56 -3.24
N VAL A 151 15.93 -5.38 -2.01
CA VAL A 151 17.37 -5.55 -1.71
C VAL A 151 17.83 -6.97 -2.00
N ALA A 152 17.05 -8.00 -1.58
CA ALA A 152 17.37 -9.38 -1.83
C ALA A 152 17.41 -9.70 -3.33
N GLN A 153 16.45 -9.21 -4.09
CA GLN A 153 16.40 -9.40 -5.54
C GLN A 153 17.59 -8.75 -6.24
N LYS A 154 17.89 -7.48 -5.92
CA LYS A 154 19.06 -6.78 -6.49
C LYS A 154 20.38 -7.48 -6.13
N THR A 155 20.45 -8.06 -4.93
CA THR A 155 21.62 -8.84 -4.51
C THR A 155 21.76 -10.13 -5.32
N ALA A 156 20.64 -10.83 -5.56
CA ALA A 156 20.65 -12.03 -6.40
C ALA A 156 21.08 -11.70 -7.85
N GLU A 157 20.49 -10.68 -8.45
CA GLU A 157 20.86 -10.20 -9.79
C GLU A 157 22.35 -9.85 -9.88
N PHE A 158 22.86 -9.12 -8.88
CA PHE A 158 24.30 -8.80 -8.82
C PHE A 158 25.20 -10.06 -8.74
N ILE A 159 24.80 -11.04 -7.94
CA ILE A 159 25.53 -12.32 -7.80
C ILE A 159 25.53 -13.09 -9.15
N ASP A 160 24.37 -13.17 -9.81
CA ASP A 160 24.24 -13.86 -11.09
C ASP A 160 25.10 -13.20 -12.18
N ASP A 161 25.09 -11.88 -12.26
CA ASP A 161 25.95 -11.12 -13.15
C ASP A 161 27.45 -11.39 -12.87
N ARG A 162 27.80 -11.41 -11.57
CA ARG A 162 29.19 -11.65 -11.17
C ARG A 162 29.67 -13.07 -11.49
N ILE A 163 28.80 -14.06 -11.29
CA ILE A 163 29.05 -15.44 -11.68
C ILE A 163 29.26 -15.53 -13.21
N GLY A 164 28.44 -14.83 -13.99
CA GLY A 164 28.57 -14.78 -15.45
C GLY A 164 29.92 -14.20 -15.89
N ILE A 165 30.41 -13.14 -15.25
CA ILE A 165 31.72 -12.54 -15.54
C ILE A 165 32.84 -13.52 -15.19
N ILE A 166 32.83 -14.08 -13.98
CA ILE A 166 33.85 -15.02 -13.50
C ILE A 166 33.91 -16.27 -14.41
N SER A 167 32.76 -16.79 -14.83
CA SER A 167 32.69 -17.94 -15.74
C SER A 167 33.34 -17.65 -17.09
N LYS A 168 33.14 -16.43 -17.62
CA LYS A 168 33.81 -16.00 -18.86
C LYS A 168 35.32 -15.86 -18.68
N GLU A 169 35.75 -15.23 -17.59
CA GLU A 169 37.17 -15.07 -17.26
C GLU A 169 37.86 -16.44 -17.09
N LEU A 170 37.20 -17.36 -16.39
CA LEU A 170 37.70 -18.73 -16.21
C LEU A 170 37.83 -19.45 -17.57
N GLY A 171 36.78 -19.41 -18.40
CA GLY A 171 36.81 -20.04 -19.72
C GLY A 171 37.92 -19.47 -20.62
N SER A 172 38.15 -18.15 -20.60
CA SER A 172 39.26 -17.51 -21.30
C SER A 172 40.61 -17.99 -20.78
N THR A 173 40.77 -18.03 -19.46
CA THR A 173 42.03 -18.50 -18.83
C THR A 173 42.32 -19.98 -19.12
N GLU A 174 41.31 -20.83 -19.08
CA GLU A 174 41.42 -22.24 -19.44
C GLU A 174 41.85 -22.41 -20.91
N GLN A 175 41.27 -21.59 -21.81
CA GLN A 175 41.63 -21.62 -23.23
C GLN A 175 43.08 -21.14 -23.49
N ASP A 176 43.50 -20.11 -22.79
CA ASP A 176 44.87 -19.60 -22.84
C ASP A 176 45.85 -20.63 -22.29
N LEU A 177 45.51 -21.32 -21.21
CA LEU A 177 46.30 -22.41 -20.65
C LEU A 177 46.41 -23.60 -21.62
N GLU A 178 45.29 -23.97 -22.27
CA GLU A 178 45.30 -25.04 -23.28
C GLU A 178 46.18 -24.67 -24.50
N ASN A 179 46.07 -23.44 -24.99
CA ASN A 179 46.90 -22.94 -26.07
C ASN A 179 48.40 -22.92 -25.69
N PHE A 180 48.72 -22.51 -24.46
CA PHE A 180 50.08 -22.54 -23.94
C PHE A 180 50.60 -23.96 -23.86
N LYS A 181 49.86 -24.90 -23.31
CA LYS A 181 50.23 -26.32 -23.25
C LYS A 181 50.50 -26.90 -24.66
N ARG A 182 49.62 -26.59 -25.61
CA ARG A 182 49.75 -27.03 -27.00
C ARG A 182 50.98 -26.43 -27.69
N SER A 183 51.27 -25.15 -27.47
CA SER A 183 52.43 -24.46 -28.05
C SER A 183 53.77 -24.90 -27.43
N ALA A 184 53.76 -25.23 -26.15
CA ALA A 184 54.94 -25.70 -25.42
C ALA A 184 55.20 -27.23 -25.58
N GLY A 185 54.30 -27.96 -26.24
CA GLY A 185 54.41 -29.43 -26.41
C GLY A 185 54.18 -30.21 -25.10
N ILE A 186 53.58 -29.56 -24.06
CA ILE A 186 53.45 -30.12 -22.73
C ILE A 186 52.12 -30.87 -22.65
N THR A 187 52.16 -32.18 -22.53
CA THR A 187 50.96 -33.01 -22.40
C THR A 187 50.50 -33.17 -20.95
N ASP A 188 51.42 -33.13 -19.98
CA ASP A 188 51.13 -33.19 -18.53
C ASP A 188 52.19 -32.45 -17.74
N LEU A 189 51.82 -31.31 -17.14
CA LEU A 189 52.71 -30.45 -16.36
C LEU A 189 53.32 -31.18 -15.13
N SER A 190 52.61 -32.11 -14.53
CA SER A 190 53.08 -32.84 -13.36
C SER A 190 54.15 -33.86 -13.74
N SER A 191 53.98 -34.55 -14.82
CA SER A 191 54.94 -35.54 -15.33
C SER A 191 56.20 -34.89 -15.89
N GLU A 192 56.10 -33.78 -16.62
CA GLU A 192 57.26 -33.07 -17.17
C GLU A 192 58.04 -32.30 -16.09
N ALA A 193 57.41 -31.72 -15.09
CA ALA A 193 58.09 -31.11 -13.92
C ALA A 193 58.90 -32.20 -13.16
N GLN A 194 58.36 -33.40 -13.06
CA GLN A 194 59.02 -34.53 -12.40
C GLN A 194 60.21 -35.01 -13.21
N ILE A 195 60.09 -35.06 -14.52
CA ILE A 195 61.20 -35.43 -15.44
C ILE A 195 62.32 -34.36 -15.43
N ALA A 196 61.94 -33.07 -15.42
CA ALA A 196 62.94 -31.98 -15.35
C ALA A 196 63.67 -31.93 -13.99
N LEU A 197 62.98 -32.27 -12.89
CA LEU A 197 63.60 -32.37 -11.55
C LEU A 197 64.51 -33.56 -11.40
N THR A 198 64.20 -34.71 -12.04
CA THR A 198 65.00 -35.90 -12.01
C THR A 198 66.20 -35.82 -13.00
N GLY A 199 66.02 -35.13 -14.15
CA GLY A 199 67.08 -34.95 -15.16
C GLY A 199 68.16 -33.91 -14.74
N ASN A 200 67.95 -33.07 -13.77
CA ASN A 200 68.91 -32.13 -13.21
C ASN A 200 69.67 -32.67 -11.98
N ALA A 201 69.44 -33.93 -11.63
CA ALA A 201 70.07 -34.59 -10.45
C ALA A 201 71.20 -35.57 -10.85
N GLU A 202 71.61 -35.64 -12.13
CA GLU A 202 72.85 -36.24 -12.62
C GLU A 202 73.82 -35.13 -13.01
#